data_e3db3bf55b06ddd80409f9fbb6414cb8
#
_entry.id   e3db3bf55b06ddd80409f9fbb6414cb8
#
_cell.length_a   1.000
_cell.length_b   1.000
_cell.length_c   1.000
_cell.angle_alpha   90.00
_cell.angle_beta   90.00
_cell.angle_gamma   90.00
#
_symmetry.space_group_name_H-M   'P 1'
#
loop_
_entity.id
_entity.type
_entity.pdbx_description
1 polymer ?
#
loop_
_entity_poly.entity_id
_entity_poly.type
_entity_poly.pdbx_seq_one_letter_code
_entity_poly.pdbx_strand_id
1 'polypeptide(L)'
;MKALLVLVGRTANKHISSCMADYTERIGHYMPFEVLTIPELKNTKSLSEEQQKVHEGELMIRHFQASDTVVLLDEHGKERRSVEFAKWLEKKQQTTRRLVFVIGGPYGFSSALYNRADEMISLSQMTFSHQMVRLIFLEQLYRACTIIKGEPYHHE
;
A
#
# COMPACT_ATOMS: atom_id res chain seq x y z
N MET A 1 0.98 15.11 -7.66
CA MET A 1 0.78 13.64 -7.58
C MET A 1 -0.29 13.33 -6.55
N LYS A 2 -1.21 12.46 -6.86
CA LYS A 2 -2.15 11.86 -5.92
C LYS A 2 -1.66 10.46 -5.54
N ALA A 3 -1.73 10.10 -4.27
CA ALA A 3 -1.39 8.75 -3.83
C ALA A 3 -2.63 8.02 -3.30
N LEU A 4 -2.66 6.72 -3.50
CA LEU A 4 -3.76 5.84 -3.11
C LEU A 4 -3.18 4.58 -2.47
N LEU A 5 -3.77 4.14 -1.36
CA LEU A 5 -3.49 2.82 -0.79
C LEU A 5 -4.73 1.93 -0.98
N VAL A 6 -4.56 0.82 -1.66
CA VAL A 6 -5.63 -0.15 -1.92
C VAL A 6 -5.47 -1.33 -0.98
N LEU A 7 -6.53 -1.65 -0.25
CA LEU A 7 -6.59 -2.74 0.73
C LEU A 7 -7.75 -3.67 0.38
N VAL A 8 -7.65 -4.92 0.82
CA VAL A 8 -8.76 -5.89 0.75
C VAL A 8 -9.28 -6.17 2.14
N GLY A 9 -10.56 -5.91 2.33
CA GLY A 9 -11.23 -6.13 3.61
C GLY A 9 -10.98 -5.03 4.62
N ARG A 10 -11.96 -4.86 5.49
CA ARG A 10 -11.94 -3.87 6.56
C ARG A 10 -10.84 -4.18 7.59
N THR A 11 -10.24 -3.14 8.15
CA THR A 11 -9.35 -3.27 9.31
C THR A 11 -10.20 -3.48 10.55
N ALA A 12 -10.31 -4.73 11.02
CA ALA A 12 -11.22 -5.11 12.10
C ALA A 12 -10.75 -4.65 13.48
N ASN A 13 -9.43 -4.59 13.72
CA ASN A 13 -8.88 -4.15 15.00
C ASN A 13 -9.07 -2.65 15.15
N LYS A 14 -9.82 -2.24 16.17
CA LYS A 14 -10.17 -0.82 16.41
C LYS A 14 -8.95 0.05 16.69
N HIS A 15 -7.95 -0.47 17.39
CA HIS A 15 -6.74 0.29 17.71
C HIS A 15 -5.90 0.53 16.47
N ILE A 16 -5.74 -0.49 15.63
CA ILE A 16 -5.03 -0.36 14.35
C ILE A 16 -5.77 0.60 13.43
N SER A 17 -7.09 0.45 13.30
CA SER A 17 -7.93 1.31 12.47
C SER A 17 -7.84 2.78 12.89
N SER A 18 -7.87 3.05 14.19
CA SER A 18 -7.74 4.40 14.75
C SER A 18 -6.37 5.01 14.42
N CYS A 19 -5.29 4.26 14.60
CA CYS A 19 -3.94 4.72 14.26
C CYS A 19 -3.79 4.94 12.76
N MET A 20 -4.38 4.07 11.93
CA MET A 20 -4.37 4.25 10.47
C MET A 20 -5.05 5.56 10.06
N ALA A 21 -6.19 5.88 10.69
CA ALA A 21 -6.91 7.13 10.42
C ALA A 21 -6.05 8.34 10.74
N ASP A 22 -5.32 8.32 11.87
CA ASP A 22 -4.41 9.40 12.28
C ASP A 22 -3.29 9.60 11.24
N TYR A 23 -2.60 8.54 10.82
CA TYR A 23 -1.54 8.67 9.82
C TYR A 23 -2.08 9.06 8.44
N THR A 24 -3.24 8.56 8.05
CA THR A 24 -3.90 8.96 6.80
C THR A 24 -4.15 10.46 6.76
N GLU A 25 -4.67 11.01 7.85
CA GLU A 25 -4.89 12.46 7.97
C GLU A 25 -3.57 13.24 7.88
N ARG A 26 -2.55 12.80 8.60
CA ARG A 26 -1.22 13.44 8.57
C ARG A 26 -0.60 13.44 7.17
N ILE A 27 -0.68 12.30 6.47
CA ILE A 27 -0.17 12.19 5.08
C ILE A 27 -0.92 13.17 4.17
N GLY A 28 -2.23 13.34 4.38
CA GLY A 28 -3.06 14.26 3.62
C GLY A 28 -2.62 15.72 3.68
N HIS A 29 -1.85 16.12 4.68
CA HIS A 29 -1.28 17.46 4.78
C HIS A 29 -0.08 17.67 3.83
N TYR A 30 0.53 16.58 3.34
CA TYR A 30 1.69 16.64 2.44
C TYR A 30 1.33 16.41 0.98
N MET A 31 0.31 15.61 0.73
CA MET A 31 -0.15 15.29 -0.62
C MET A 31 -1.59 14.77 -0.60
N PRO A 32 -2.35 14.90 -1.70
CA PRO A 32 -3.64 14.24 -1.82
C PRO A 32 -3.46 12.73 -1.64
N PHE A 33 -4.12 12.17 -0.64
CA PHE A 33 -3.98 10.75 -0.26
C PHE A 33 -5.30 10.18 0.19
N GLU A 34 -5.62 8.98 -0.27
CA GLU A 34 -6.79 8.25 0.22
C GLU A 34 -6.50 6.76 0.36
N VAL A 35 -7.23 6.12 1.27
CA VAL A 35 -7.22 4.67 1.44
C VAL A 35 -8.51 4.11 0.86
N LEU A 36 -8.39 3.23 -0.13
CA LEU A 36 -9.51 2.53 -0.75
C LEU A 36 -9.55 1.10 -0.23
N THR A 37 -10.62 0.75 0.46
CA THR A 37 -10.83 -0.61 0.95
C THR A 37 -11.80 -1.33 0.03
N ILE A 38 -11.33 -2.40 -0.60
CA ILE A 38 -12.15 -3.27 -1.44
C ILE A 38 -12.82 -4.28 -0.51
N PRO A 39 -14.15 -4.47 -0.60
CA PRO A 39 -14.82 -5.44 0.25
C PRO A 39 -14.28 -6.86 0.06
N GLU A 40 -14.23 -7.61 1.16
CA GLU A 40 -13.89 -9.03 1.09
C GLU A 40 -14.90 -9.79 0.22
N LEU A 41 -14.40 -10.82 -0.45
CA LEU A 41 -15.25 -11.72 -1.23
C LEU A 41 -16.22 -12.44 -0.31
N LYS A 42 -17.47 -12.57 -0.77
CA LYS A 42 -18.50 -13.35 -0.08
C LYS A 42 -18.51 -14.78 -0.64
N ASN A 43 -18.97 -15.75 0.19
CA ASN A 43 -19.14 -17.14 -0.22
C ASN A 43 -17.84 -17.80 -0.71
N THR A 44 -16.74 -17.59 0.01
CA THR A 44 -15.43 -18.09 -0.37
C THR A 44 -15.19 -19.57 -0.05
N LYS A 45 -16.14 -20.24 0.63
CA LYS A 45 -15.99 -21.64 1.06
C LYS A 45 -15.79 -22.62 -0.10
N SER A 46 -16.33 -22.29 -1.28
CA SER A 46 -16.20 -23.12 -2.48
C SER A 46 -15.01 -22.71 -3.35
N LEU A 47 -14.28 -21.67 -2.97
CA LEU A 47 -13.14 -21.17 -3.74
C LEU A 47 -11.83 -21.69 -3.18
N SER A 48 -10.92 -22.07 -4.07
CA SER A 48 -9.53 -22.31 -3.71
C SER A 48 -8.83 -21.00 -3.36
N GLU A 49 -7.68 -21.08 -2.71
CA GLU A 49 -6.84 -19.89 -2.44
C GLU A 49 -6.47 -19.16 -3.73
N GLU A 50 -6.15 -19.92 -4.79
CA GLU A 50 -5.81 -19.36 -6.11
C GLU A 50 -7.00 -18.63 -6.73
N GLN A 51 -8.20 -19.23 -6.69
CA GLN A 51 -9.42 -18.60 -7.18
C GLN A 51 -9.72 -17.31 -6.42
N GLN A 52 -9.53 -17.32 -5.10
CA GLN A 52 -9.74 -16.14 -4.26
C GLN A 52 -8.78 -15.02 -4.64
N LYS A 53 -7.49 -15.33 -4.83
CA LYS A 53 -6.50 -14.35 -5.29
C LYS A 53 -6.89 -13.72 -6.63
N VAL A 54 -7.33 -14.54 -7.58
CA VAL A 54 -7.74 -14.07 -8.91
C VAL A 54 -8.92 -13.11 -8.81
N HIS A 55 -9.96 -13.46 -8.06
CA HIS A 55 -11.14 -12.60 -7.88
C HIS A 55 -10.80 -11.29 -7.17
N GLU A 56 -10.00 -11.34 -6.12
CA GLU A 56 -9.52 -10.13 -5.43
C GLU A 56 -8.72 -9.24 -6.37
N GLY A 57 -7.83 -9.83 -7.15
CA GLY A 57 -7.02 -9.11 -8.12
C GLY A 57 -7.86 -8.40 -9.18
N GLU A 58 -8.89 -9.05 -9.70
CA GLU A 58 -9.82 -8.44 -10.65
C GLU A 58 -10.51 -7.21 -10.07
N LEU A 59 -10.97 -7.31 -8.82
CA LEU A 59 -11.62 -6.20 -8.12
C LEU A 59 -10.66 -5.02 -7.93
N MET A 60 -9.41 -5.28 -7.58
CA MET A 60 -8.39 -4.23 -7.42
C MET A 60 -8.08 -3.55 -8.75
N ILE A 61 -7.84 -4.33 -9.79
CA ILE A 61 -7.46 -3.82 -11.12
C ILE A 61 -8.53 -2.89 -11.70
N ARG A 62 -9.80 -3.13 -11.41
CA ARG A 62 -10.90 -2.25 -11.85
C ARG A 62 -10.74 -0.80 -11.38
N HIS A 63 -10.04 -0.58 -10.28
CA HIS A 63 -9.80 0.75 -9.73
C HIS A 63 -8.56 1.44 -10.29
N PHE A 64 -7.76 0.72 -11.08
CA PHE A 64 -6.54 1.28 -11.67
C PHE A 64 -6.83 1.95 -13.00
N GLN A 65 -6.09 3.03 -13.26
CA GLN A 65 -6.07 3.71 -14.55
C GLN A 65 -4.81 3.26 -15.30
N ALA A 66 -4.85 3.31 -16.63
CA ALA A 66 -3.71 2.92 -17.46
C ALA A 66 -2.44 3.73 -17.13
N SER A 67 -2.60 5.00 -16.76
CA SER A 67 -1.50 5.91 -16.43
C SER A 67 -1.01 5.80 -14.99
N ASP A 68 -1.61 4.94 -14.17
CA ASP A 68 -1.18 4.76 -12.77
C ASP A 68 0.19 4.10 -12.69
N THR A 69 0.99 4.54 -11.74
CA THR A 69 2.15 3.78 -11.29
C THR A 69 1.69 2.90 -10.13
N VAL A 70 1.66 1.59 -10.35
CA VAL A 70 1.18 0.60 -9.37
C VAL A 70 2.36 -0.05 -8.68
N VAL A 71 2.39 0.03 -7.35
CA VAL A 71 3.45 -0.50 -6.50
C VAL A 71 2.85 -1.51 -5.54
N LEU A 72 3.25 -2.76 -5.65
CA LEU A 72 2.81 -3.80 -4.72
C LEU A 72 3.73 -3.85 -3.49
N LEU A 73 3.12 -3.97 -2.32
CA LEU A 73 3.83 -4.28 -1.09
C LEU A 73 3.95 -5.81 -1.02
N ASP A 74 5.13 -6.32 -1.29
CA ASP A 74 5.39 -7.76 -1.43
C ASP A 74 6.77 -8.09 -0.87
N GLU A 75 6.90 -9.24 -0.19
CA GLU A 75 8.17 -9.65 0.42
C GLU A 75 9.30 -9.84 -0.59
N HIS A 76 8.97 -10.08 -1.86
CA HIS A 76 9.94 -10.22 -2.96
C HIS A 76 10.34 -8.88 -3.58
N GLY A 77 9.77 -7.78 -3.09
CA GLY A 77 10.08 -6.44 -3.58
C GLY A 77 11.42 -5.92 -3.07
N LYS A 78 11.77 -4.74 -3.55
CA LYS A 78 13.01 -4.08 -3.16
C LYS A 78 12.88 -3.48 -1.75
N GLU A 79 13.78 -3.85 -0.86
CA GLU A 79 13.91 -3.22 0.46
C GLU A 79 14.66 -1.90 0.33
N ARG A 80 14.28 -0.94 1.18
CA ARG A 80 14.91 0.37 1.26
C ARG A 80 14.99 0.82 2.72
N ARG A 81 16.01 1.57 3.05
CA ARG A 81 16.04 2.34 4.29
C ARG A 81 15.02 3.48 4.18
N SER A 82 14.56 4.01 5.31
CA SER A 82 13.55 5.07 5.32
C SER A 82 13.96 6.30 4.51
N VAL A 83 15.21 6.71 4.59
CA VAL A 83 15.74 7.84 3.78
C VAL A 83 15.73 7.53 2.29
N GLU A 84 16.07 6.31 1.91
CA GLU A 84 16.04 5.87 0.51
C GLU A 84 14.60 5.82 -0.03
N PHE A 85 13.67 5.37 0.80
CA PHE A 85 12.24 5.37 0.45
C PHE A 85 11.73 6.81 0.25
N ALA A 86 12.13 7.73 1.13
CA ALA A 86 11.79 9.15 0.98
C ALA A 86 12.31 9.72 -0.35
N LYS A 87 13.54 9.44 -0.72
CA LYS A 87 14.12 9.87 -2.01
C LYS A 87 13.37 9.27 -3.19
N TRP A 88 13.01 8.01 -3.09
CA TRP A 88 12.19 7.33 -4.11
C TRP A 88 10.81 8.00 -4.24
N LEU A 89 10.15 8.29 -3.12
CA LEU A 89 8.85 8.96 -3.12
C LEU A 89 8.95 10.37 -3.73
N GLU A 90 9.96 11.15 -3.35
CA GLU A 90 10.19 12.49 -3.88
C GLU A 90 10.32 12.47 -5.41
N LYS A 91 11.07 11.49 -5.92
CA LYS A 91 11.22 11.31 -7.37
C LYS A 91 9.89 10.96 -8.03
N LYS A 92 9.10 10.09 -7.41
CA LYS A 92 7.75 9.74 -7.92
C LYS A 92 6.83 10.95 -7.93
N GLN A 93 6.90 11.83 -6.93
CA GLN A 93 6.11 13.06 -6.90
C GLN A 93 6.37 13.96 -8.11
N GLN A 94 7.58 13.91 -8.67
CA GLN A 94 7.95 14.72 -9.83
C GLN A 94 7.55 14.08 -11.16
N THR A 95 7.44 12.77 -11.22
CA THR A 95 7.29 12.03 -12.48
C THR A 95 5.97 11.28 -12.62
N THR A 96 5.21 11.15 -11.53
CA THR A 96 4.01 10.30 -11.48
C THR A 96 2.78 11.14 -11.19
N ARG A 97 1.74 10.93 -11.96
CA ARG A 97 0.47 11.63 -11.76
C ARG A 97 -0.35 11.01 -10.63
N ARG A 98 -0.45 9.68 -10.61
CA ARG A 98 -1.16 8.94 -9.57
C ARG A 98 -0.35 7.70 -9.19
N LEU A 99 -0.01 7.60 -7.91
CA LEU A 99 0.78 6.51 -7.33
C LEU A 99 -0.13 5.61 -6.50
N VAL A 100 -0.23 4.35 -6.87
CA VAL A 100 -1.13 3.39 -6.22
C VAL A 100 -0.30 2.33 -5.51
N PHE A 101 -0.37 2.32 -4.19
CA PHE A 101 0.19 1.25 -3.35
C PHE A 101 -0.87 0.19 -3.12
N VAL A 102 -0.50 -1.07 -3.14
CA VAL A 102 -1.44 -2.18 -2.96
C VAL A 102 -0.91 -3.14 -1.89
N ILE A 103 -1.74 -3.39 -0.90
CA ILE A 103 -1.51 -4.45 0.09
C ILE A 103 -2.55 -5.54 -0.19
N GLY A 104 -2.08 -6.76 -0.44
CA GLY A 104 -2.94 -7.88 -0.78
C GLY A 104 -3.67 -8.48 0.41
N GLY A 105 -4.59 -9.40 0.11
CA GLY A 105 -5.25 -10.22 1.11
C GLY A 105 -4.35 -11.33 1.65
N PRO A 106 -4.90 -12.28 2.41
CA PRO A 106 -4.11 -13.29 3.14
C PRO A 106 -3.31 -14.24 2.25
N TYR A 107 -3.69 -14.40 0.99
CA TYR A 107 -3.04 -15.32 0.06
C TYR A 107 -2.09 -14.66 -0.94
N GLY A 108 -1.86 -13.34 -0.79
CA GLY A 108 -0.96 -12.58 -1.67
C GLY A 108 -1.63 -12.11 -2.96
N PHE A 109 -0.83 -11.95 -4.02
CA PHE A 109 -1.27 -11.36 -5.28
C PHE A 109 -1.44 -12.40 -6.38
N SER A 110 -2.42 -12.16 -7.26
CA SER A 110 -2.60 -12.93 -8.49
C SER A 110 -1.52 -12.60 -9.53
N SER A 111 -1.37 -13.49 -10.51
CA SER A 111 -0.47 -13.24 -11.65
C SER A 111 -0.85 -11.96 -12.41
N ALA A 112 -2.15 -11.68 -12.54
CA ALA A 112 -2.62 -10.46 -13.20
C ALA A 112 -2.15 -9.19 -12.49
N LEU A 113 -2.15 -9.19 -11.14
CA LEU A 113 -1.63 -8.06 -10.37
C LEU A 113 -0.12 -7.91 -10.53
N TYR A 114 0.63 -9.00 -10.47
CA TYR A 114 2.08 -8.95 -10.72
C TYR A 114 2.39 -8.42 -12.11
N ASN A 115 1.63 -8.82 -13.12
CA ASN A 115 1.83 -8.35 -14.50
C ASN A 115 1.47 -6.87 -14.66
N ARG A 116 0.45 -6.38 -13.92
CA ARG A 116 0.05 -4.97 -13.98
C ARG A 116 1.00 -4.07 -13.21
N ALA A 117 1.65 -4.57 -12.18
CA ALA A 117 2.48 -3.76 -11.30
C ALA A 117 3.71 -3.20 -12.03
N ASP A 118 4.03 -1.96 -11.72
CA ASP A 118 5.24 -1.31 -12.24
C ASP A 118 6.44 -1.58 -11.34
N GLU A 119 6.22 -1.67 -10.03
CA GLU A 119 7.28 -1.90 -9.04
C GLU A 119 6.73 -2.72 -7.86
N MET A 120 7.65 -3.28 -7.09
CA MET A 120 7.35 -3.94 -5.82
C MET A 120 8.28 -3.42 -4.74
N ILE A 121 7.73 -3.20 -3.54
CA ILE A 121 8.49 -2.77 -2.36
C ILE A 121 8.28 -3.78 -1.25
N SER A 122 9.38 -4.20 -0.61
CA SER A 122 9.34 -4.99 0.62
C SER A 122 9.61 -4.08 1.81
N LEU A 123 8.74 -4.13 2.81
CA LEU A 123 8.96 -3.42 4.08
C LEU A 123 9.96 -4.14 4.97
N SER A 124 10.02 -5.47 4.87
CA SER A 124 10.89 -6.31 5.69
C SER A 124 10.88 -7.74 5.16
N GLN A 125 11.91 -8.50 5.46
CA GLN A 125 11.92 -9.94 5.23
C GLN A 125 11.10 -10.69 6.29
N MET A 126 10.76 -10.02 7.39
CA MET A 126 9.87 -10.57 8.41
C MET A 126 8.42 -10.45 7.97
N THR A 127 7.60 -11.42 8.35
CA THR A 127 6.18 -11.43 8.05
C THR A 127 5.40 -10.60 9.07
N PHE A 128 4.55 -9.73 8.60
CA PHE A 128 3.60 -9.00 9.45
C PHE A 128 2.20 -9.61 9.33
N SER A 129 1.37 -9.45 10.38
CA SER A 129 -0.05 -9.70 10.21
C SER A 129 -0.61 -8.77 9.14
N HIS A 130 -1.64 -9.23 8.40
CA HIS A 130 -2.18 -8.44 7.30
C HIS A 130 -2.85 -7.13 7.75
N GLN A 131 -3.24 -7.00 9.01
CA GLN A 131 -3.74 -5.73 9.55
C GLN A 131 -2.61 -4.80 10.01
N MET A 132 -1.60 -5.36 10.69
CA MET A 132 -0.48 -4.56 11.18
C MET A 132 0.36 -3.98 10.05
N VAL A 133 0.54 -4.69 8.94
CA VAL A 133 1.33 -4.18 7.81
C VAL A 133 0.73 -2.90 7.23
N ARG A 134 -0.59 -2.74 7.30
CA ARG A 134 -1.28 -1.52 6.86
C ARG A 134 -0.81 -0.31 7.65
N LEU A 135 -0.78 -0.47 8.96
CA LEU A 135 -0.34 0.61 9.87
C LEU A 135 1.14 0.92 9.71
N ILE A 136 1.98 -0.12 9.63
CA ILE A 136 3.42 0.03 9.43
C ILE A 136 3.72 0.77 8.12
N PHE A 137 3.03 0.42 7.05
CA PHE A 137 3.20 1.11 5.77
C PHE A 137 2.81 2.58 5.86
N LEU A 138 1.65 2.88 6.46
CA LEU A 138 1.19 4.27 6.60
C LEU A 138 2.17 5.10 7.44
N GLU A 139 2.71 4.53 8.50
CA GLU A 139 3.73 5.21 9.31
C GLU A 139 4.99 5.49 8.49
N GLN A 140 5.46 4.54 7.69
CA GLN A 140 6.62 4.75 6.83
C GLN A 140 6.35 5.77 5.72
N LEU A 141 5.15 5.78 5.15
CA LEU A 141 4.78 6.79 4.15
C LEU A 141 4.74 8.19 4.77
N TYR A 142 4.16 8.33 5.95
CA TYR A 142 4.20 9.59 6.70
C TYR A 142 5.64 10.01 7.00
N ARG A 143 6.47 9.09 7.48
CA ARG A 143 7.90 9.35 7.75
C ARG A 143 8.62 9.87 6.50
N ALA A 144 8.39 9.25 5.36
CA ALA A 144 8.96 9.70 4.08
C ALA A 144 8.54 11.14 3.76
N CYS A 145 7.28 11.49 3.97
CA CYS A 145 6.80 12.87 3.78
C CYS A 145 7.55 13.86 4.68
N THR A 146 7.77 13.51 5.94
CA THR A 146 8.50 14.38 6.89
C THR A 146 9.97 14.55 6.49
N ILE A 147 10.61 13.48 6.01
CA ILE A 147 12.00 13.51 5.55
C ILE A 147 12.12 14.46 4.34
N ILE A 148 11.21 14.36 3.38
CA ILE A 148 11.21 15.21 2.18
C ILE A 148 11.10 16.69 2.57
N LYS A 149 10.34 17.02 3.60
CA LYS A 149 10.15 18.39 4.09
C LYS A 149 11.24 18.84 5.07
N GLY A 150 12.16 17.98 5.44
CA GLY A 150 13.21 18.31 6.42
C GLY A 150 12.71 18.48 7.85
N GLU A 151 11.61 17.85 8.20
CA GLU A 151 11.03 17.91 9.54
C GLU A 151 11.68 16.91 10.50
N PRO A 152 11.69 17.17 11.82
CA PRO A 152 12.47 16.38 12.80
C PRO A 152 11.76 15.11 13.31
N TYR A 153 10.95 14.46 12.49
CA TYR A 153 10.28 13.22 12.89
C TYR A 153 11.21 12.00 12.81
N HIS A 154 12.03 11.95 11.76
CA HIS A 154 12.96 10.84 11.53
C HIS A 154 14.33 11.14 12.13
N HIS A 155 14.91 10.15 12.82
CA HIS A 155 16.26 10.20 13.36
C HIS A 155 17.04 9.00 12.83
N GLU A 156 18.23 9.24 12.31
CA GLU A 156 19.20 8.21 11.93
C GLU A 156 20.41 8.20 12.84
#